data_820a0fa46fd0e7b36c2bf96364d7a732
#
_entry.id   820a0fa46fd0e7b36c2bf96364d7a732
#
_cell.length_a   1.000
_cell.length_b   1.000
_cell.length_c   1.000
_cell.angle_alpha   90.00
_cell.angle_beta   90.00
_cell.angle_gamma   90.00
#
_symmetry.space_group_name_H-M   'P 1'
#
loop_
_entity.id
_entity.type
_entity.pdbx_description
1 polymer ?
#
loop_
_entity_poly.entity_id
_entity_poly.type
_entity_poly.pdbx_seq_one_letter_code
_entity_poly.pdbx_strand_id
1 'polypeptide(L)'
;MDIAKLGEFGLIDHLTKGYENKNASTVYGVGDDCAVMHYPDKEVLITTDMLMEGVHFDLTYIDMQHLGYKSAMVNISDIFAMNGTPRQMVVSIALSKRFKVEDLDDFYKGLRMACDKWGIDIVGGDTTSSLTGLAISITCIGEANKEDIVYRSGAKETDLICVSGDLGAAYMGLQLLEREKAVYYGQVEDIRKKMAEAKAKGDDQKLAALNRDLAEMRNFQPDFAGKEYLLQRQLQPEGRGDIIAQLREGGIRP
;
A
#
# COMPACT_ATOMS: atom_id res chain seq x y z
N MET A 1 10.40 15.08 -11.32
CA MET A 1 9.71 16.37 -11.65
C MET A 1 9.26 17.00 -10.35
N ASP A 2 9.22 18.33 -10.26
CA ASP A 2 8.79 19.03 -9.04
C ASP A 2 7.24 19.17 -9.06
N ILE A 3 6.57 18.64 -8.05
CA ILE A 3 5.09 18.67 -7.90
C ILE A 3 4.60 20.12 -7.95
N ALA A 4 5.32 21.06 -7.31
CA ALA A 4 4.93 22.47 -7.29
C ALA A 4 4.86 23.12 -8.68
N LYS A 5 5.54 22.56 -9.68
CA LYS A 5 5.50 23.06 -11.06
C LYS A 5 4.30 22.56 -11.87
N LEU A 6 3.74 21.41 -11.50
CA LEU A 6 2.54 20.87 -12.14
C LEU A 6 1.26 21.55 -11.65
N GLY A 7 1.26 21.99 -10.39
CA GLY A 7 0.03 22.39 -9.71
C GLY A 7 -0.89 21.20 -9.46
N GLU A 8 -2.03 21.45 -8.82
CA GLU A 8 -2.99 20.41 -8.44
C GLU A 8 -3.57 19.69 -9.67
N PHE A 9 -4.21 20.42 -10.57
CA PHE A 9 -4.82 19.82 -11.76
C PHE A 9 -3.82 19.14 -12.69
N GLY A 10 -2.62 19.72 -12.88
CA GLY A 10 -1.59 19.11 -13.70
C GLY A 10 -1.04 17.81 -13.09
N LEU A 11 -1.01 17.68 -11.77
CA LEU A 11 -0.65 16.44 -11.10
C LEU A 11 -1.76 15.39 -11.26
N ILE A 12 -3.03 15.75 -11.09
CA ILE A 12 -4.18 14.86 -11.29
C ILE A 12 -4.15 14.30 -12.72
N ASP A 13 -4.04 15.17 -13.72
CA ASP A 13 -3.98 14.79 -15.13
C ASP A 13 -2.80 13.83 -15.41
N HIS A 14 -1.62 14.12 -14.81
CA HIS A 14 -0.43 13.27 -14.97
C HIS A 14 -0.67 11.86 -14.39
N LEU A 15 -1.21 11.77 -13.19
CA LEU A 15 -1.39 10.50 -12.47
C LEU A 15 -2.52 9.65 -13.06
N THR A 16 -3.56 10.27 -13.61
CA THR A 16 -4.73 9.57 -14.17
C THR A 16 -4.67 9.36 -15.67
N LYS A 17 -3.60 9.81 -16.31
CA LYS A 17 -3.39 9.66 -17.76
C LYS A 17 -3.48 8.20 -18.19
N GLY A 18 -4.39 7.92 -19.11
CA GLY A 18 -4.61 6.59 -19.67
C GLY A 18 -5.44 5.65 -18.78
N TYR A 19 -6.14 6.17 -17.77
CA TYR A 19 -7.16 5.41 -17.06
C TYR A 19 -8.40 5.24 -17.93
N GLU A 20 -8.84 3.99 -18.08
CA GLU A 20 -10.06 3.63 -18.75
C GLU A 20 -11.01 2.96 -17.73
N ASN A 21 -12.26 3.42 -17.67
CA ASN A 21 -13.28 2.79 -16.84
C ASN A 21 -13.59 1.39 -17.36
N LYS A 22 -13.56 0.39 -16.50
CA LYS A 22 -13.75 -1.02 -16.83
C LYS A 22 -15.15 -1.52 -16.48
N ASN A 23 -15.80 -0.84 -15.54
CA ASN A 23 -17.09 -1.25 -14.99
C ASN A 23 -18.24 -0.47 -15.62
N ALA A 24 -19.29 -1.19 -16.03
CA ALA A 24 -20.50 -0.56 -16.56
C ALA A 24 -21.21 0.31 -15.52
N SER A 25 -21.00 0.06 -14.23
CA SER A 25 -21.50 0.88 -13.14
C SER A 25 -20.79 2.24 -13.01
N THR A 26 -19.63 2.44 -13.62
CA THR A 26 -18.93 3.73 -13.67
C THR A 26 -19.42 4.53 -14.87
N VAL A 27 -20.38 5.44 -14.66
CA VAL A 27 -20.91 6.33 -15.70
C VAL A 27 -19.93 7.44 -16.04
N TYR A 28 -19.29 8.03 -15.02
CA TYR A 28 -18.28 9.07 -15.17
C TYR A 28 -17.25 8.93 -14.03
N GLY A 29 -15.98 8.81 -14.37
CA GLY A 29 -14.88 8.65 -13.42
C GLY A 29 -14.18 9.95 -13.08
N VAL A 30 -12.83 9.96 -13.18
CA VAL A 30 -12.01 11.15 -12.90
C VAL A 30 -12.28 12.25 -13.93
N GLY A 31 -12.37 13.52 -13.49
CA GLY A 31 -12.44 14.68 -14.38
C GLY A 31 -13.48 15.75 -13.99
N ASP A 32 -14.21 15.56 -12.89
CA ASP A 32 -15.17 16.53 -12.34
C ASP A 32 -15.15 16.47 -10.81
N ASP A 33 -15.96 17.28 -10.13
CA ASP A 33 -16.07 17.33 -8.67
C ASP A 33 -16.51 16.01 -8.05
N CYS A 34 -17.29 15.19 -8.77
CA CYS A 34 -17.76 13.88 -8.33
C CYS A 34 -17.70 12.82 -9.44
N ALA A 35 -17.41 11.59 -9.06
CA ALA A 35 -17.68 10.44 -9.92
C ALA A 35 -19.18 10.11 -9.94
N VAL A 36 -19.67 9.59 -11.08
CA VAL A 36 -21.07 9.17 -11.25
C VAL A 36 -21.13 7.66 -11.43
N MET A 37 -21.88 6.99 -10.56
CA MET A 37 -22.03 5.54 -10.55
C MET A 37 -23.51 5.15 -10.59
N HIS A 38 -23.80 3.99 -11.19
CA HIS A 38 -25.15 3.44 -11.30
C HIS A 38 -25.15 1.96 -10.91
N TYR A 39 -25.95 1.61 -9.91
CA TYR A 39 -26.11 0.24 -9.37
C TYR A 39 -27.59 -0.16 -9.35
N PRO A 40 -28.14 -0.63 -10.47
CA PRO A 40 -29.46 -1.22 -10.47
C PRO A 40 -29.38 -2.61 -9.84
N ASP A 41 -30.37 -2.98 -9.02
CA ASP A 41 -30.61 -4.34 -8.52
C ASP A 41 -29.46 -5.00 -7.71
N LYS A 42 -28.58 -4.19 -7.10
CA LYS A 42 -27.47 -4.66 -6.26
C LYS A 42 -27.40 -3.90 -4.93
N GLU A 43 -26.96 -4.57 -3.89
CA GLU A 43 -26.52 -3.91 -2.65
C GLU A 43 -25.12 -3.35 -2.84
N VAL A 44 -24.88 -2.14 -2.37
CA VAL A 44 -23.57 -1.46 -2.45
C VAL A 44 -22.81 -1.67 -1.14
N LEU A 45 -21.58 -2.13 -1.25
CA LEU A 45 -20.65 -2.29 -0.15
C LEU A 45 -19.62 -1.15 -0.21
N ILE A 46 -19.38 -0.49 0.90
CA ILE A 46 -18.42 0.62 0.99
C ILE A 46 -17.50 0.37 2.18
N THR A 47 -16.20 0.46 1.94
CA THR A 47 -15.17 0.42 3.00
C THR A 47 -14.18 1.53 2.80
N THR A 48 -13.50 1.94 3.89
CA THR A 48 -12.42 2.91 3.82
C THR A 48 -11.36 2.61 4.86
N ASP A 49 -10.10 2.65 4.45
CA ASP A 49 -8.92 2.55 5.30
C ASP A 49 -8.03 3.78 5.18
N MET A 50 -7.37 4.10 6.29
CA MET A 50 -6.35 5.16 6.34
C MET A 50 -4.99 4.56 6.73
N LEU A 51 -3.98 4.82 5.93
CA LEU A 51 -2.61 4.41 6.17
C LEU A 51 -1.74 5.64 6.46
N MET A 52 -1.04 5.60 7.60
CA MET A 52 -0.18 6.68 8.07
C MET A 52 1.26 6.20 8.10
N GLU A 53 2.18 7.00 7.55
CA GLU A 53 3.61 6.75 7.66
C GLU A 53 4.07 6.70 9.12
N GLY A 54 4.93 5.72 9.43
CA GLY A 54 5.41 5.46 10.79
C GLY A 54 4.44 4.69 11.67
N VAL A 55 3.21 4.41 11.19
CA VAL A 55 2.19 3.61 11.91
C VAL A 55 1.84 2.36 11.13
N HIS A 56 1.42 2.51 9.87
CA HIS A 56 0.95 1.40 9.04
C HIS A 56 2.01 0.94 8.02
N PHE A 57 3.00 1.77 7.75
CA PHE A 57 4.12 1.49 6.87
C PHE A 57 5.33 2.36 7.23
N ASP A 58 6.52 1.91 6.81
CA ASP A 58 7.77 2.65 6.97
C ASP A 58 8.54 2.61 5.65
N LEU A 59 8.76 3.80 5.08
CA LEU A 59 9.47 3.98 3.81
C LEU A 59 10.96 3.67 3.87
N THR A 60 11.47 3.26 5.03
CA THR A 60 12.84 2.73 5.16
C THR A 60 12.98 1.38 4.47
N TYR A 61 11.92 0.57 4.47
CA TYR A 61 11.94 -0.80 3.95
C TYR A 61 10.80 -1.15 2.98
N ILE A 62 9.79 -0.31 2.82
CA ILE A 62 8.77 -0.48 1.77
C ILE A 62 8.97 0.59 0.69
N ASP A 63 9.02 0.20 -0.57
CA ASP A 63 9.01 1.15 -1.67
C ASP A 63 7.60 1.64 -2.00
N MET A 64 7.52 2.71 -2.79
CA MET A 64 6.25 3.34 -3.13
C MET A 64 5.35 2.44 -3.97
N GLN A 65 5.89 1.56 -4.82
CA GLN A 65 5.09 0.64 -5.63
C GLN A 65 4.43 -0.43 -4.75
N HIS A 66 5.17 -1.06 -3.83
CA HIS A 66 4.60 -2.01 -2.88
C HIS A 66 3.59 -1.33 -1.93
N LEU A 67 3.86 -0.09 -1.53
CA LEU A 67 2.92 0.69 -0.71
C LEU A 67 1.61 0.94 -1.45
N GLY A 68 1.66 1.33 -2.73
CA GLY A 68 0.47 1.53 -3.56
C GLY A 68 -0.36 0.26 -3.69
N TYR A 69 0.29 -0.89 -3.97
CA TYR A 69 -0.38 -2.18 -4.04
C TYR A 69 -1.04 -2.56 -2.70
N LYS A 70 -0.30 -2.47 -1.60
CA LYS A 70 -0.81 -2.74 -0.24
C LYS A 70 -2.01 -1.84 0.10
N SER A 71 -1.93 -0.55 -0.23
CA SER A 71 -2.99 0.43 0.07
C SER A 71 -4.32 0.09 -0.64
N ALA A 72 -4.26 -0.44 -1.86
CA ALA A 72 -5.44 -0.96 -2.53
C ALA A 72 -5.95 -2.25 -1.88
N MET A 73 -5.04 -3.20 -1.61
CA MET A 73 -5.41 -4.54 -1.15
C MET A 73 -6.07 -4.57 0.22
N VAL A 74 -5.73 -3.66 1.14
CA VAL A 74 -6.40 -3.61 2.45
C VAL A 74 -7.90 -3.32 2.28
N ASN A 75 -8.26 -2.37 1.42
CA ASN A 75 -9.66 -2.04 1.13
C ASN A 75 -10.37 -3.13 0.29
N ILE A 76 -9.69 -3.67 -0.73
CA ILE A 76 -10.22 -4.77 -1.56
C ILE A 76 -10.56 -5.97 -0.68
N SER A 77 -9.72 -6.25 0.31
CA SER A 77 -9.92 -7.38 1.22
C SER A 77 -11.20 -7.29 2.05
N ASP A 78 -11.66 -6.08 2.40
CA ASP A 78 -12.89 -5.87 3.14
C ASP A 78 -14.13 -6.18 2.29
N ILE A 79 -14.12 -5.73 1.03
CA ILE A 79 -15.19 -6.07 0.09
C ILE A 79 -15.27 -7.58 -0.09
N PHE A 80 -14.14 -8.26 -0.25
CA PHE A 80 -14.08 -9.72 -0.35
C PHE A 80 -14.54 -10.42 0.93
N ALA A 81 -14.22 -9.86 2.11
CA ALA A 81 -14.64 -10.45 3.38
C ALA A 81 -16.17 -10.53 3.52
N MET A 82 -16.90 -9.67 2.82
CA MET A 82 -18.37 -9.68 2.77
C MET A 82 -18.92 -10.37 1.51
N ASN A 83 -18.09 -11.14 0.80
CA ASN A 83 -18.44 -11.79 -0.46
C ASN A 83 -18.86 -10.82 -1.58
N GLY A 84 -18.43 -9.57 -1.51
CA GLY A 84 -18.68 -8.55 -2.51
C GLY A 84 -17.70 -8.63 -3.69
N THR A 85 -18.01 -7.89 -4.74
CA THR A 85 -17.13 -7.67 -5.89
C THR A 85 -16.73 -6.20 -5.89
N PRO A 86 -15.45 -5.86 -5.70
CA PRO A 86 -14.99 -4.46 -5.75
C PRO A 86 -15.15 -3.91 -7.17
N ARG A 87 -15.53 -2.63 -7.30
CA ARG A 87 -15.82 -1.99 -8.58
C ARG A 87 -15.11 -0.67 -8.77
N GLN A 88 -15.16 0.21 -7.77
CA GLN A 88 -14.57 1.54 -7.85
C GLN A 88 -13.73 1.83 -6.61
N MET A 89 -12.80 2.77 -6.79
CA MET A 89 -11.90 3.21 -5.74
C MET A 89 -11.68 4.73 -5.81
N VAL A 90 -11.70 5.38 -4.65
CA VAL A 90 -11.36 6.80 -4.47
C VAL A 90 -10.12 6.89 -3.60
N VAL A 91 -9.13 7.70 -4.01
CA VAL A 91 -7.81 7.76 -3.38
C VAL A 91 -7.51 9.17 -2.90
N SER A 92 -7.46 9.39 -1.59
CA SER A 92 -7.01 10.64 -1.01
C SER A 92 -5.59 10.50 -0.47
N ILE A 93 -4.70 11.44 -0.82
CA ILE A 93 -3.30 11.38 -0.44
C ILE A 93 -2.81 12.73 0.08
N ALA A 94 -2.15 12.73 1.24
CA ALA A 94 -1.53 13.91 1.82
C ALA A 94 0.00 13.77 1.82
N LEU A 95 0.71 14.69 1.15
CA LEU A 95 2.12 14.59 0.81
C LEU A 95 2.95 15.64 1.52
N SER A 96 4.07 15.26 2.11
CA SER A 96 5.06 16.23 2.56
C SER A 96 5.97 16.68 1.39
N LYS A 97 6.65 17.80 1.54
CA LYS A 97 7.50 18.42 0.52
C LYS A 97 8.69 17.56 0.04
N ARG A 98 8.98 16.44 0.71
CA ARG A 98 10.08 15.54 0.33
C ARG A 98 9.76 14.66 -0.87
N PHE A 99 8.48 14.45 -1.17
CA PHE A 99 8.04 13.60 -2.28
C PHE A 99 8.13 14.32 -3.62
N LYS A 100 8.49 13.55 -4.64
CA LYS A 100 8.56 13.98 -6.03
C LYS A 100 7.45 13.30 -6.84
N VAL A 101 7.27 13.73 -8.07
CA VAL A 101 6.30 13.11 -8.99
C VAL A 101 6.65 11.64 -9.25
N GLU A 102 7.93 11.32 -9.36
CA GLU A 102 8.42 9.96 -9.58
C GLU A 102 8.01 9.00 -8.44
N ASP A 103 8.01 9.48 -7.20
CA ASP A 103 7.55 8.69 -6.04
C ASP A 103 6.05 8.37 -6.15
N LEU A 104 5.26 9.34 -6.63
CA LEU A 104 3.84 9.14 -6.86
C LEU A 104 3.56 8.24 -8.07
N ASP A 105 4.34 8.34 -9.14
CA ASP A 105 4.25 7.44 -10.29
C ASP A 105 4.43 5.99 -9.86
N ASP A 106 5.41 5.70 -9.01
CA ASP A 106 5.63 4.36 -8.46
C ASP A 106 4.48 3.93 -7.54
N PHE A 107 3.98 4.81 -6.67
CA PHE A 107 2.82 4.52 -5.83
C PHE A 107 1.60 4.15 -6.66
N TYR A 108 1.24 4.99 -7.63
CA TYR A 108 0.09 4.74 -8.50
C TYR A 108 0.30 3.54 -9.43
N LYS A 109 1.52 3.20 -9.80
CA LYS A 109 1.83 1.97 -10.52
C LYS A 109 1.46 0.73 -9.69
N GLY A 110 1.83 0.69 -8.40
CA GLY A 110 1.44 -0.38 -7.50
C GLY A 110 -0.08 -0.46 -7.28
N LEU A 111 -0.71 0.68 -7.08
CA LEU A 111 -2.16 0.81 -6.95
C LEU A 111 -2.88 0.23 -8.19
N ARG A 112 -2.44 0.61 -9.39
CA ARG A 112 -2.99 0.10 -10.65
C ARG A 112 -2.84 -1.40 -10.79
N MET A 113 -1.68 -1.96 -10.42
CA MET A 113 -1.47 -3.41 -10.48
C MET A 113 -2.56 -4.18 -9.70
N ALA A 114 -2.93 -3.69 -8.51
CA ALA A 114 -4.03 -4.28 -7.74
C ALA A 114 -5.38 -4.04 -8.42
N CYS A 115 -5.65 -2.82 -8.87
CA CYS A 115 -6.91 -2.46 -9.54
C CYS A 115 -7.11 -3.22 -10.86
N ASP A 116 -6.04 -3.40 -11.66
CA ASP A 116 -6.09 -4.15 -12.92
C ASP A 116 -6.39 -5.63 -12.68
N LYS A 117 -5.75 -6.21 -11.66
CA LYS A 117 -5.97 -7.62 -11.30
C LYS A 117 -7.43 -7.91 -10.97
N TRP A 118 -8.11 -6.99 -10.32
CA TRP A 118 -9.47 -7.17 -9.82
C TRP A 118 -10.54 -6.40 -10.59
N GLY A 119 -10.16 -5.73 -11.69
CA GLY A 119 -11.09 -4.99 -12.54
C GLY A 119 -11.73 -3.79 -11.85
N ILE A 120 -10.96 -3.02 -11.08
CA ILE A 120 -11.43 -1.88 -10.29
C ILE A 120 -11.10 -0.58 -11.03
N ASP A 121 -12.08 0.34 -11.07
CA ASP A 121 -11.90 1.68 -11.62
C ASP A 121 -11.45 2.64 -10.51
N ILE A 122 -10.37 3.39 -10.74
CA ILE A 122 -10.01 4.53 -9.90
C ILE A 122 -10.82 5.72 -10.44
N VAL A 123 -11.81 6.18 -9.67
CA VAL A 123 -12.82 7.13 -10.15
C VAL A 123 -12.66 8.53 -9.59
N GLY A 124 -11.71 8.76 -8.70
CA GLY A 124 -11.47 10.07 -8.13
C GLY A 124 -10.55 10.02 -6.92
N GLY A 125 -10.43 11.15 -6.26
CA GLY A 125 -9.59 11.29 -5.06
C GLY A 125 -9.38 12.73 -4.69
N ASP A 126 -8.43 12.93 -3.79
CA ASP A 126 -7.98 14.23 -3.34
C ASP A 126 -6.47 14.22 -3.12
N THR A 127 -5.81 15.34 -3.37
CA THR A 127 -4.38 15.50 -3.13
C THR A 127 -4.14 16.77 -2.33
N THR A 128 -3.59 16.61 -1.13
CA THR A 128 -3.29 17.75 -0.25
C THR A 128 -1.87 17.68 0.30
N SER A 129 -1.46 18.74 0.98
CA SER A 129 -0.15 18.80 1.63
C SER A 129 -0.19 18.25 3.05
N SER A 130 0.92 17.60 3.46
CA SER A 130 1.19 17.19 4.84
C SER A 130 2.44 17.90 5.36
N LEU A 131 2.46 18.19 6.65
CA LEU A 131 3.63 18.78 7.32
C LEU A 131 4.66 17.72 7.75
N THR A 132 4.23 16.49 7.97
CA THR A 132 5.03 15.49 8.69
C THR A 132 5.35 14.23 7.92
N GLY A 133 4.61 13.87 6.87
CA GLY A 133 4.83 12.59 6.19
C GLY A 133 3.81 12.31 5.12
N LEU A 134 3.60 11.03 4.84
CA LEU A 134 2.63 10.52 3.89
C LEU A 134 1.43 9.97 4.64
N ALA A 135 0.23 10.42 4.26
CA ALA A 135 -1.03 9.83 4.67
C ALA A 135 -1.84 9.44 3.42
N ILE A 136 -2.46 8.28 3.47
CA ILE A 136 -3.23 7.71 2.36
C ILE A 136 -4.58 7.30 2.93
N SER A 137 -5.68 7.74 2.32
CA SER A 137 -7.01 7.23 2.60
C SER A 137 -7.63 6.73 1.31
N ILE A 138 -8.07 5.47 1.32
CA ILE A 138 -8.70 4.86 0.16
C ILE A 138 -10.09 4.41 0.56
N THR A 139 -11.06 4.76 -0.28
CA THR A 139 -12.42 4.25 -0.19
C THR A 139 -12.67 3.31 -1.36
N CYS A 140 -13.05 2.07 -1.05
CA CYS A 140 -13.42 1.08 -2.06
C CYS A 140 -14.93 0.85 -2.04
N ILE A 141 -15.52 0.82 -3.23
CA ILE A 141 -16.94 0.59 -3.45
C ILE A 141 -17.06 -0.72 -4.21
N GLY A 142 -17.92 -1.59 -3.70
CA GLY A 142 -18.23 -2.87 -4.30
C GLY A 142 -19.71 -3.12 -4.37
N GLU A 143 -20.09 -4.23 -4.97
CA GLU A 143 -21.47 -4.66 -5.11
C GLU A 143 -21.62 -6.14 -4.76
N ALA A 144 -22.79 -6.53 -4.29
CA ALA A 144 -23.18 -7.92 -4.07
C ALA A 144 -24.68 -8.12 -4.29
N ASN A 145 -25.10 -9.35 -4.59
CA ASN A 145 -26.52 -9.69 -4.43
C ASN A 145 -26.83 -9.74 -2.93
N LYS A 146 -28.01 -9.31 -2.55
CA LYS A 146 -28.43 -9.27 -1.15
C LYS A 146 -28.30 -10.61 -0.42
N GLU A 147 -28.65 -11.69 -1.09
CA GLU A 147 -28.61 -13.06 -0.57
C GLU A 147 -27.19 -13.63 -0.46
N ASP A 148 -26.22 -13.03 -1.15
CA ASP A 148 -24.84 -13.50 -1.18
C ASP A 148 -23.94 -12.80 -0.15
N ILE A 149 -24.43 -11.72 0.49
CA ILE A 149 -23.65 -10.97 1.47
C ILE A 149 -23.35 -11.83 2.70
N VAL A 150 -22.06 -11.87 3.06
CA VAL A 150 -21.58 -12.53 4.28
C VAL A 150 -21.28 -11.48 5.34
N TYR A 151 -21.83 -11.67 6.52
CA TYR A 151 -21.64 -10.81 7.67
C TYR A 151 -20.66 -11.43 8.68
N ARG A 152 -20.04 -10.60 9.51
CA ARG A 152 -19.16 -11.04 10.62
C ARG A 152 -19.90 -11.91 11.63
N SER A 153 -21.19 -11.73 11.77
CA SER A 153 -22.08 -12.50 12.64
C SER A 153 -22.71 -13.68 11.89
N GLY A 154 -23.18 -14.70 12.62
CA GLY A 154 -23.94 -15.79 12.04
C GLY A 154 -23.30 -17.16 12.16
N ALA A 155 -22.08 -17.28 12.68
CA ALA A 155 -21.43 -18.55 12.95
C ALA A 155 -22.19 -19.34 14.03
N LYS A 156 -22.27 -20.66 13.86
CA LYS A 156 -23.01 -21.62 14.75
C LYS A 156 -22.02 -22.61 15.35
N GLU A 157 -22.41 -23.25 16.43
CA GLU A 157 -21.58 -24.24 17.16
C GLU A 157 -21.05 -25.40 16.30
N THR A 158 -21.76 -25.73 15.21
CA THR A 158 -21.36 -26.85 14.33
C THR A 158 -20.60 -26.42 13.09
N ASP A 159 -20.32 -25.12 12.92
CA ASP A 159 -19.62 -24.61 11.78
C ASP A 159 -18.11 -24.95 11.86
N LEU A 160 -17.51 -25.27 10.72
CA LEU A 160 -16.09 -25.54 10.62
C LEU A 160 -15.32 -24.24 10.49
N ILE A 161 -14.26 -24.08 11.30
CA ILE A 161 -13.31 -23.00 11.17
C ILE A 161 -12.27 -23.41 10.14
N CYS A 162 -12.31 -22.78 8.96
CA CYS A 162 -11.36 -23.02 7.89
C CYS A 162 -10.33 -21.91 7.83
N VAL A 163 -9.07 -22.28 7.62
CA VAL A 163 -7.95 -21.35 7.46
C VAL A 163 -7.32 -21.57 6.11
N SER A 164 -7.06 -20.47 5.40
CA SER A 164 -6.36 -20.48 4.13
C SER A 164 -5.04 -19.72 4.26
N GLY A 165 -3.97 -20.21 3.61
CA GLY A 165 -2.64 -19.62 3.65
C GLY A 165 -1.97 -19.76 5.01
N ASP A 166 -0.99 -18.90 5.28
CA ASP A 166 -0.13 -18.97 6.47
C ASP A 166 -0.53 -17.92 7.50
N LEU A 167 -0.99 -18.37 8.67
CA LEU A 167 -1.23 -17.48 9.80
C LEU A 167 0.10 -16.92 10.32
N GLY A 168 0.19 -15.58 10.40
CA GLY A 168 1.34 -14.89 10.95
C GLY A 168 2.51 -14.67 10.00
N ALA A 169 2.51 -15.19 8.75
CA ALA A 169 3.61 -15.00 7.82
C ALA A 169 3.91 -13.51 7.54
N ALA A 170 2.88 -12.69 7.33
CA ALA A 170 3.04 -11.25 7.15
C ALA A 170 3.63 -10.57 8.40
N TYR A 171 3.21 -10.98 9.60
CA TYR A 171 3.77 -10.46 10.84
C TYR A 171 5.25 -10.85 11.02
N MET A 172 5.60 -12.10 10.69
CA MET A 172 6.99 -12.54 10.72
C MET A 172 7.86 -11.78 9.71
N GLY A 173 7.31 -11.48 8.54
CA GLY A 173 7.97 -10.60 7.55
C GLY A 173 8.22 -9.21 8.12
N LEU A 174 7.26 -8.61 8.82
CA LEU A 174 7.45 -7.33 9.51
C LEU A 174 8.55 -7.41 10.58
N GLN A 175 8.58 -8.46 11.40
CA GLN A 175 9.61 -8.63 12.42
C GLN A 175 11.02 -8.73 11.81
N LEU A 176 11.14 -9.37 10.64
CA LEU A 176 12.41 -9.42 9.91
C LEU A 176 12.84 -8.02 9.42
N LEU A 177 11.92 -7.25 8.84
CA LEU A 177 12.18 -5.89 8.38
C LEU A 177 12.59 -4.96 9.53
N GLU A 178 11.88 -5.00 10.64
CA GLU A 178 12.19 -4.21 11.84
C GLU A 178 13.56 -4.59 12.45
N ARG A 179 13.90 -5.88 12.47
CA ARG A 179 15.21 -6.35 12.92
C ARG A 179 16.33 -5.81 12.02
N GLU A 180 16.20 -5.95 10.72
CA GLU A 180 17.22 -5.48 9.77
C GLU A 180 17.39 -3.96 9.84
N LYS A 181 16.29 -3.23 10.01
CA LYS A 181 16.29 -1.79 10.25
C LYS A 181 17.05 -1.43 11.53
N ALA A 182 16.81 -2.14 12.62
CA ALA A 182 17.52 -1.91 13.89
C ALA A 182 19.03 -2.18 13.77
N VAL A 183 19.44 -3.23 13.06
CA VAL A 183 20.85 -3.52 12.77
C VAL A 183 21.49 -2.39 11.96
N TYR A 184 20.82 -1.95 10.90
CA TYR A 184 21.27 -0.84 10.07
C TYR A 184 21.50 0.45 10.87
N TYR A 185 20.52 0.88 11.66
CA TYR A 185 20.63 2.09 12.47
C TYR A 185 21.69 1.95 13.56
N GLY A 186 21.88 0.76 14.15
CA GLY A 186 22.97 0.48 15.08
C GLY A 186 24.34 0.69 14.44
N GLN A 187 24.54 0.21 13.22
CA GLN A 187 25.78 0.40 12.46
C GLN A 187 26.02 1.87 12.12
N VAL A 188 24.99 2.60 11.68
CA VAL A 188 25.07 4.04 11.40
C VAL A 188 25.46 4.83 12.65
N GLU A 189 24.88 4.49 13.80
CA GLU A 189 25.20 5.17 15.06
C GLU A 189 26.63 4.90 15.52
N ASP A 190 27.13 3.67 15.36
CA ASP A 190 28.53 3.31 15.67
C ASP A 190 29.53 4.07 14.78
N ILE A 191 29.24 4.21 13.50
CA ILE A 191 30.07 5.03 12.59
C ILE A 191 30.06 6.49 13.05
N ARG A 192 28.91 7.05 13.39
CA ARG A 192 28.80 8.43 13.90
C ARG A 192 29.60 8.65 15.18
N LYS A 193 29.58 7.71 16.13
CA LYS A 193 30.38 7.75 17.35
C LYS A 193 31.88 7.75 17.02
N LYS A 194 32.34 6.85 16.14
CA LYS A 194 33.72 6.81 15.67
C LYS A 194 34.16 8.09 14.95
N MET A 195 33.26 8.70 14.18
CA MET A 195 33.52 10.01 13.53
C MET A 195 33.70 11.12 14.56
N ALA A 196 32.86 11.17 15.60
CA ALA A 196 33.00 12.16 16.68
C ALA A 196 34.34 12.00 17.42
N GLU A 197 34.78 10.78 17.69
CA GLU A 197 36.09 10.49 18.29
C GLU A 197 37.27 10.88 17.39
N ALA A 198 37.19 10.57 16.07
CA ALA A 198 38.22 10.93 15.12
C ALA A 198 38.35 12.47 15.01
N LYS A 199 37.22 13.17 14.96
CA LYS A 199 37.17 14.64 14.96
C LYS A 199 37.79 15.24 16.24
N ALA A 200 37.50 14.69 17.40
CA ALA A 200 38.07 15.13 18.68
C ALA A 200 39.59 14.93 18.77
N LYS A 201 40.13 13.92 18.04
CA LYS A 201 41.57 13.59 17.97
C LYS A 201 42.27 14.30 16.81
N GLY A 202 41.58 15.02 15.97
CA GLY A 202 42.14 15.67 14.79
C GLY A 202 42.62 14.68 13.70
N ASP A 203 42.04 13.47 13.68
CA ASP A 203 42.40 12.42 12.72
C ASP A 203 41.54 12.56 11.44
N ASP A 204 41.95 13.47 10.55
CA ASP A 204 41.25 13.79 9.32
C ASP A 204 41.23 12.61 8.34
N GLN A 205 42.24 11.74 8.35
CA GLN A 205 42.29 10.58 7.47
C GLN A 205 41.23 9.55 7.86
N LYS A 206 41.09 9.29 9.14
CA LYS A 206 40.07 8.39 9.68
C LYS A 206 38.68 8.96 9.51
N LEU A 207 38.51 10.27 9.71
CA LEU A 207 37.23 10.95 9.48
C LEU A 207 36.79 10.86 8.01
N ALA A 208 37.71 11.02 7.05
CA ALA A 208 37.41 10.88 5.63
C ALA A 208 37.02 9.44 5.24
N ALA A 209 37.67 8.42 5.86
CA ALA A 209 37.30 7.03 5.65
C ALA A 209 35.86 6.74 6.18
N LEU A 210 35.57 7.14 7.41
CA LEU A 210 34.24 6.93 8.02
C LEU A 210 33.12 7.69 7.30
N ASN A 211 33.43 8.86 6.70
CA ASN A 211 32.47 9.57 5.84
C ASN A 211 32.14 8.79 4.55
N ARG A 212 33.09 8.07 3.97
CA ARG A 212 32.86 7.19 2.82
C ARG A 212 31.99 6.00 3.22
N ASP A 213 32.35 5.33 4.33
CA ASP A 213 31.55 4.22 4.85
C ASP A 213 30.10 4.64 5.11
N LEU A 214 29.89 5.79 5.75
CA LEU A 214 28.56 6.34 5.96
C LEU A 214 27.82 6.68 4.66
N ALA A 215 28.55 7.14 3.64
CA ALA A 215 27.96 7.44 2.34
C ALA A 215 27.54 6.19 1.57
N GLU A 216 28.32 5.10 1.70
CA GLU A 216 27.96 3.79 1.12
C GLU A 216 26.74 3.17 1.82
N MET A 217 26.55 3.43 3.12
CA MET A 217 25.39 2.97 3.89
C MET A 217 24.15 3.85 3.71
N ARG A 218 24.12 4.86 2.85
CA ARG A 218 22.98 5.79 2.70
C ARG A 218 21.67 5.13 2.26
N ASN A 219 21.75 3.98 1.63
CA ASN A 219 20.60 3.20 1.21
C ASN A 219 20.51 1.95 2.08
N PHE A 220 19.46 1.84 2.87
CA PHE A 220 19.14 0.62 3.58
C PHE A 220 18.96 -0.52 2.56
N GLN A 221 19.85 -1.50 2.59
CA GLN A 221 19.77 -2.71 1.78
C GLN A 221 19.86 -3.91 2.70
N PRO A 222 18.72 -4.39 3.22
CA PRO A 222 18.71 -5.55 4.10
C PRO A 222 19.07 -6.82 3.33
N ASP A 223 19.81 -7.71 3.99
CA ASP A 223 20.03 -9.07 3.49
C ASP A 223 18.83 -9.95 3.85
N PHE A 224 18.03 -10.26 2.84
CA PHE A 224 16.84 -11.08 2.99
C PHE A 224 17.00 -12.50 2.45
N ALA A 225 18.21 -12.95 2.12
CA ALA A 225 18.46 -14.26 1.57
C ALA A 225 17.77 -15.39 2.35
N GLY A 226 16.93 -16.16 1.67
CA GLY A 226 16.16 -17.26 2.26
C GLY A 226 14.90 -16.84 3.03
N LYS A 227 14.52 -15.55 3.00
CA LYS A 227 13.35 -15.01 3.71
C LYS A 227 12.34 -14.34 2.76
N GLU A 228 12.55 -14.47 1.46
CA GLU A 228 11.80 -13.80 0.40
C GLU A 228 10.30 -14.05 0.52
N TYR A 229 9.90 -15.27 0.86
CA TYR A 229 8.49 -15.62 1.05
C TYR A 229 7.81 -14.78 2.14
N LEU A 230 8.42 -14.66 3.32
CA LEU A 230 7.86 -13.90 4.45
C LEU A 230 7.78 -12.41 4.12
N LEU A 231 8.78 -11.88 3.41
CA LEU A 231 8.81 -10.50 2.96
C LEU A 231 7.74 -10.23 1.90
N GLN A 232 7.57 -11.13 0.96
CA GLN A 232 6.52 -11.06 -0.04
C GLN A 232 5.14 -11.01 0.62
N ARG A 233 4.89 -11.84 1.63
CA ARG A 233 3.62 -11.85 2.38
C ARG A 233 3.37 -10.54 3.13
N GLN A 234 4.41 -9.85 3.58
CA GLN A 234 4.29 -8.54 4.23
C GLN A 234 4.12 -7.40 3.22
N LEU A 235 4.88 -7.41 2.14
CA LEU A 235 4.92 -6.32 1.16
C LEU A 235 3.80 -6.42 0.12
N GLN A 236 3.39 -7.65 -0.21
CA GLN A 236 2.32 -7.95 -1.16
C GLN A 236 1.28 -8.89 -0.52
N PRO A 237 0.31 -8.37 0.23
CA PRO A 237 -0.73 -9.18 0.89
C PRO A 237 -1.72 -9.71 -0.16
N GLU A 238 -1.34 -10.74 -0.87
CA GLU A 238 -2.16 -11.29 -1.97
C GLU A 238 -3.24 -12.28 -1.52
N GLY A 239 -3.05 -12.98 -0.44
CA GLY A 239 -3.71 -14.24 -0.15
C GLY A 239 -5.24 -14.25 -0.15
N ARG A 240 -5.90 -13.22 0.37
CA ARG A 240 -7.34 -13.27 0.64
C ARG A 240 -8.18 -13.24 -0.64
N GLY A 241 -7.87 -12.35 -1.56
CA GLY A 241 -8.63 -12.22 -2.81
C GLY A 241 -8.50 -13.42 -3.72
N ASP A 242 -7.30 -13.98 -3.86
CA ASP A 242 -7.07 -15.17 -4.69
C ASP A 242 -7.80 -16.39 -4.14
N ILE A 243 -7.82 -16.55 -2.81
CA ILE A 243 -8.52 -17.66 -2.16
C ILE A 243 -10.03 -17.50 -2.31
N ILE A 244 -10.57 -16.30 -2.12
CA ILE A 244 -12.00 -16.05 -2.32
C ILE A 244 -12.38 -16.30 -3.77
N ALA A 245 -11.57 -15.90 -4.74
CA ALA A 245 -11.81 -16.21 -6.15
C ALA A 245 -11.86 -17.72 -6.40
N GLN A 246 -10.89 -18.48 -5.89
CA GLN A 246 -10.85 -19.94 -6.01
C GLN A 246 -12.05 -20.62 -5.32
N LEU A 247 -12.43 -20.14 -4.14
CA LEU A 247 -13.61 -20.67 -3.43
C LEU A 247 -14.88 -20.42 -4.23
N ARG A 248 -15.04 -19.23 -4.82
CA ARG A 248 -16.19 -18.90 -5.68
C ARG A 248 -16.24 -19.76 -6.93
N GLU A 249 -15.11 -19.95 -7.62
CA GLU A 249 -14.98 -20.84 -8.77
C GLU A 249 -15.36 -22.29 -8.41
N GLY A 250 -14.99 -22.74 -7.21
CA GLY A 250 -15.39 -24.04 -6.64
C GLY A 250 -16.81 -24.10 -6.11
N GLY A 251 -17.61 -23.03 -6.21
CA GLY A 251 -18.97 -22.96 -5.69
C GLY A 251 -19.08 -22.90 -4.16
N ILE A 252 -17.97 -22.59 -3.48
CA ILE A 252 -17.92 -22.46 -2.03
C ILE A 252 -18.06 -20.97 -1.67
N ARG A 253 -18.98 -20.64 -0.77
CA ARG A 253 -19.09 -19.28 -0.23
C ARG A 253 -17.96 -19.04 0.78
N PRO A 254 -17.29 -17.86 0.73
CA PRO A 254 -16.21 -17.50 1.66
C PRO A 254 -16.69 -17.33 3.09
#